data_185cf23113244a97fde2c6a8540bc602
#
_entry.id   185cf23113244a97fde2c6a8540bc602
#
_cell.length_a   1.000
_cell.length_b   1.000
_cell.length_c   1.000
_cell.angle_alpha   90.00
_cell.angle_beta   90.00
_cell.angle_gamma   90.00
#
_symmetry.space_group_name_H-M   'P 1'
#
loop_
_entity.id
_entity.type
_entity.pdbx_description
1 polymer ?
#
loop_
_entity_poly.entity_id
_entity_poly.type
_entity_poly.pdbx_seq_one_letter_code
_entity_poly.pdbx_strand_id
1 'polypeptide(L)'
;RQRQMCIRDSLQGTEVMPSIAAFDFTEPQAKAIAERRLYQLSRLDVEKVQNDYDELKIKIADLKDIIASRVRRLNILMEELDEMVERHGDERRSEINKMPLSMDREDLIEERAIAITLTDDNYIRHVPVETFRIQNRGGKGLKGVATKDEDSPQSIITCFSKDRLLIFTDLGRVYGLKAWEIPQGSRQSRGTHIRNLLENLQDEENIVSILPISKELVDEVTEKCLKIKLEEGEKRPPSGYFLLFATKLGLIKKTDLHEYVRINRNGKYALRFKLENDSLVNVQQSVDSDDVVMISTTGYASRFKCDAIRTSGRVSGGVYGIKVADRKLSLIHISEPTRLSW
;
A
#
# COMPACT_ATOMS: atom_id res chain seq x y z
N ARG A 1 -76.10 8.15 -42.97
CA ARG A 1 -76.53 9.44 -42.43
C ARG A 1 -77.44 9.26 -41.20
N GLN A 2 -78.53 8.43 -41.24
CA GLN A 2 -79.35 8.18 -40.06
C GLN A 2 -78.60 7.69 -38.80
N ARG A 3 -77.61 6.81 -38.94
CA ARG A 3 -76.79 6.35 -37.83
C ARG A 3 -75.92 7.45 -37.21
N GLN A 4 -75.41 8.33 -38.04
CA GLN A 4 -74.63 9.46 -37.54
C GLN A 4 -75.50 10.48 -36.81
N MET A 5 -76.76 10.61 -37.22
CA MET A 5 -77.72 11.47 -36.54
C MET A 5 -78.05 10.93 -35.16
N CYS A 6 -78.37 9.61 -35.03
CA CYS A 6 -78.72 8.99 -33.74
C CYS A 6 -77.54 9.05 -32.74
N ILE A 7 -76.31 8.93 -33.22
CA ILE A 7 -75.14 9.03 -32.37
C ILE A 7 -74.89 10.48 -31.96
N ARG A 8 -75.09 11.41 -32.85
CA ARG A 8 -74.94 12.84 -32.52
C ARG A 8 -75.99 13.28 -31.48
N ASP A 9 -77.22 12.75 -31.58
CA ASP A 9 -78.29 13.02 -30.63
C ASP A 9 -78.01 12.39 -29.25
N SER A 10 -77.38 11.23 -29.21
CA SER A 10 -76.86 10.59 -27.97
C SER A 10 -75.78 11.40 -27.30
N LEU A 11 -74.93 12.07 -28.07
CA LEU A 11 -73.86 12.96 -27.55
C LEU A 11 -74.43 14.29 -27.04
N GLN A 12 -75.56 14.75 -27.55
CA GLN A 12 -76.14 16.05 -27.19
C GLN A 12 -77.27 15.99 -26.13
N GLY A 13 -77.54 14.79 -25.54
CA GLY A 13 -78.48 14.64 -24.44
C GLY A 13 -79.92 15.04 -24.80
N THR A 14 -80.30 15.08 -26.09
CA THR A 14 -81.70 15.42 -26.54
C THR A 14 -82.62 14.21 -26.41
N GLU A 15 -83.67 14.33 -25.62
CA GLU A 15 -84.72 13.34 -25.36
C GLU A 15 -85.53 13.01 -26.63
N VAL A 16 -85.04 12.12 -27.48
CA VAL A 16 -85.79 11.69 -28.66
C VAL A 16 -86.42 10.28 -28.55
N MET A 17 -86.00 9.47 -27.57
CA MET A 17 -86.58 8.18 -27.22
C MET A 17 -86.44 7.87 -25.74
N PRO A 18 -87.54 7.77 -24.96
CA PRO A 18 -87.47 7.55 -23.50
C PRO A 18 -87.06 6.12 -23.09
N SER A 19 -86.74 5.21 -24.01
CA SER A 19 -86.36 3.83 -23.74
C SER A 19 -84.83 3.51 -23.90
N ILE A 20 -84.05 4.47 -24.35
CA ILE A 20 -82.60 4.29 -24.48
C ILE A 20 -81.96 5.24 -23.49
N ALA A 21 -81.40 4.66 -22.41
CA ALA A 21 -80.59 5.42 -21.48
C ALA A 21 -79.49 6.16 -22.25
N ALA A 22 -79.42 7.49 -22.03
CA ALA A 22 -78.38 8.30 -22.64
C ALA A 22 -77.00 7.75 -22.25
N PHE A 23 -76.30 7.19 -23.20
CA PHE A 23 -74.94 6.75 -23.01
C PHE A 23 -74.04 7.92 -23.28
N ASP A 24 -73.28 8.32 -22.28
CA ASP A 24 -72.30 9.39 -22.38
C ASP A 24 -71.03 8.88 -23.09
N PHE A 25 -71.11 8.77 -24.43
CA PHE A 25 -70.00 8.33 -25.25
C PHE A 25 -69.04 9.48 -25.53
N THR A 26 -67.76 9.26 -25.33
CA THR A 26 -66.76 10.17 -25.84
C THR A 26 -66.72 10.19 -27.37
N GLU A 27 -66.31 11.30 -27.97
CA GLU A 27 -66.24 11.45 -29.44
C GLU A 27 -65.50 10.28 -30.15
N PRO A 28 -64.35 9.77 -29.67
CA PRO A 28 -63.71 8.59 -30.26
C PRO A 28 -64.53 7.32 -30.17
N GLN A 29 -65.28 7.12 -29.07
CA GLN A 29 -66.14 5.97 -28.90
C GLN A 29 -67.34 6.03 -29.87
N ALA A 30 -67.94 7.17 -30.01
CA ALA A 30 -69.04 7.39 -30.95
C ALA A 30 -68.60 7.14 -32.41
N LYS A 31 -67.41 7.61 -32.76
CA LYS A 31 -66.83 7.38 -34.08
C LYS A 31 -66.60 5.91 -34.35
N ALA A 32 -65.98 5.19 -33.38
CA ALA A 32 -65.74 3.75 -33.48
C ALA A 32 -67.00 2.92 -33.66
N ILE A 33 -68.15 3.32 -33.05
CA ILE A 33 -69.42 2.68 -33.21
C ILE A 33 -69.99 2.96 -34.62
N ALA A 34 -69.88 4.19 -35.11
CA ALA A 34 -70.35 4.62 -36.43
C ALA A 34 -69.58 3.94 -37.58
N GLU A 35 -68.29 3.67 -37.41
CA GLU A 35 -67.43 3.05 -38.43
C GLU A 35 -67.59 1.53 -38.49
N ARG A 36 -68.29 0.87 -37.56
CA ARG A 36 -68.54 -0.57 -37.60
C ARG A 36 -69.38 -0.98 -38.73
N ARG A 37 -69.04 -2.03 -39.46
CA ARG A 37 -69.81 -2.57 -40.58
C ARG A 37 -71.02 -3.32 -40.08
N LEU A 38 -72.16 -3.27 -40.85
CA LEU A 38 -73.43 -3.85 -40.44
C LEU A 38 -73.42 -5.36 -40.19
N TYR A 39 -72.53 -6.10 -40.90
CA TYR A 39 -72.44 -7.53 -40.73
C TYR A 39 -71.78 -7.93 -39.40
N GLN A 40 -71.01 -7.03 -38.78
CA GLN A 40 -70.36 -7.23 -37.48
C GLN A 40 -71.35 -7.10 -36.31
N LEU A 41 -72.55 -6.83 -36.55
CA LEU A 41 -73.60 -6.76 -35.56
C LEU A 41 -74.43 -8.08 -35.48
N SER A 42 -73.98 -9.17 -36.14
CA SER A 42 -74.55 -10.50 -35.99
C SER A 42 -74.22 -11.08 -34.60
N ARG A 43 -75.01 -12.07 -34.10
CA ARG A 43 -74.85 -12.69 -32.80
C ARG A 43 -73.39 -13.28 -32.62
N LEU A 44 -72.80 -13.83 -33.67
CA LEU A 44 -71.49 -14.41 -33.68
C LEU A 44 -70.36 -13.34 -33.42
N ASP A 45 -70.58 -12.12 -33.91
CA ASP A 45 -69.64 -11.03 -33.70
C ASP A 45 -69.83 -10.39 -32.31
N VAL A 46 -71.00 -10.46 -31.70
CA VAL A 46 -71.23 -10.04 -30.32
C VAL A 46 -70.41 -10.89 -29.34
N GLU A 47 -70.36 -12.20 -29.50
CA GLU A 47 -69.55 -13.10 -28.67
C GLU A 47 -68.08 -12.83 -28.83
N LYS A 48 -67.63 -12.59 -30.06
CA LYS A 48 -66.22 -12.20 -30.26
C LYS A 48 -65.85 -10.89 -29.56
N VAL A 49 -66.69 -9.89 -29.70
CA VAL A 49 -66.50 -8.60 -29.06
C VAL A 49 -66.52 -8.74 -27.53
N GLN A 50 -67.34 -9.61 -26.98
CA GLN A 50 -67.39 -9.88 -25.56
C GLN A 50 -66.14 -10.59 -25.12
N ASN A 51 -65.67 -11.59 -25.84
CA ASN A 51 -64.38 -12.27 -25.53
C ASN A 51 -63.19 -11.32 -25.62
N ASP A 52 -63.12 -10.51 -26.68
CA ASP A 52 -62.06 -9.49 -26.83
C ASP A 52 -62.07 -8.49 -25.66
N TYR A 53 -63.31 -8.08 -25.24
CA TYR A 53 -63.44 -7.17 -24.10
C TYR A 53 -62.94 -7.80 -22.80
N ASP A 54 -63.30 -9.05 -22.54
CA ASP A 54 -62.90 -9.77 -21.35
C ASP A 54 -61.41 -10.04 -21.36
N GLU A 55 -60.80 -10.40 -22.50
CA GLU A 55 -59.35 -10.52 -22.66
C GLU A 55 -58.61 -9.19 -22.39
N LEU A 56 -59.14 -8.10 -22.96
CA LEU A 56 -58.55 -6.77 -22.72
C LEU A 56 -58.67 -6.35 -21.26
N LYS A 57 -59.78 -6.68 -20.60
CA LYS A 57 -59.96 -6.39 -19.18
C LYS A 57 -58.96 -7.13 -18.30
N ILE A 58 -58.71 -8.40 -18.61
CA ILE A 58 -57.65 -9.20 -17.93
C ILE A 58 -56.29 -8.58 -18.16
N LYS A 59 -55.95 -8.22 -19.41
CA LYS A 59 -54.66 -7.58 -19.73
C LYS A 59 -54.50 -6.24 -19.02
N ILE A 60 -55.53 -5.43 -18.92
CA ILE A 60 -55.50 -4.16 -18.20
C ILE A 60 -55.27 -4.39 -16.70
N ALA A 61 -55.89 -5.40 -16.10
CA ALA A 61 -55.68 -5.73 -14.70
C ALA A 61 -54.27 -6.20 -14.45
N ASP A 62 -53.73 -7.04 -15.32
CA ASP A 62 -52.35 -7.55 -15.25
C ASP A 62 -51.33 -6.40 -15.39
N LEU A 63 -51.49 -5.54 -16.39
CA LEU A 63 -50.59 -4.38 -16.56
C LEU A 63 -50.64 -3.38 -15.39
N LYS A 64 -51.84 -3.17 -14.80
CA LYS A 64 -51.96 -2.35 -13.59
C LYS A 64 -51.23 -2.95 -12.41
N ASP A 65 -51.28 -4.27 -12.23
CA ASP A 65 -50.56 -4.97 -11.18
C ASP A 65 -49.05 -4.90 -11.41
N ILE A 66 -48.57 -5.03 -12.65
CA ILE A 66 -47.15 -4.85 -13.01
C ILE A 66 -46.67 -3.43 -12.65
N ILE A 67 -47.50 -2.41 -12.95
CA ILE A 67 -47.15 -1.01 -12.64
C ILE A 67 -47.11 -0.77 -11.13
N ALA A 68 -48.05 -1.33 -10.39
CA ALA A 68 -48.17 -1.16 -8.95
C ALA A 68 -47.06 -1.90 -8.17
N SER A 69 -46.70 -3.10 -8.63
CA SER A 69 -45.72 -3.97 -7.94
C SER A 69 -44.30 -3.83 -8.48
N ARG A 70 -43.39 -3.27 -7.66
CA ARG A 70 -41.97 -3.21 -8.02
C ARG A 70 -41.33 -4.61 -8.14
N VAL A 71 -41.74 -5.54 -7.29
CA VAL A 71 -41.19 -6.90 -7.28
C VAL A 71 -41.55 -7.62 -8.59
N ARG A 72 -42.79 -7.50 -9.05
CA ARG A 72 -43.25 -8.13 -10.30
C ARG A 72 -42.48 -7.58 -11.51
N ARG A 73 -42.26 -6.26 -11.56
CA ARG A 73 -41.42 -5.62 -12.61
C ARG A 73 -40.01 -6.14 -12.64
N LEU A 74 -39.39 -6.33 -11.45
CA LEU A 74 -38.04 -6.89 -11.35
C LEU A 74 -37.99 -8.34 -11.80
N ASN A 75 -39.01 -9.14 -11.47
CA ASN A 75 -39.05 -10.53 -11.92
C ASN A 75 -39.17 -10.64 -13.45
N ILE A 76 -40.01 -9.82 -14.06
CA ILE A 76 -40.12 -9.77 -15.54
C ILE A 76 -38.78 -9.37 -16.16
N LEU A 77 -38.10 -8.37 -15.59
CA LEU A 77 -36.80 -7.94 -16.07
C LEU A 77 -35.75 -9.04 -15.92
N MET A 78 -35.79 -9.83 -14.83
CA MET A 78 -34.92 -10.96 -14.65
C MET A 78 -35.16 -12.06 -15.69
N GLU A 79 -36.41 -12.39 -15.94
CA GLU A 79 -36.80 -13.37 -16.97
C GLU A 79 -36.28 -12.96 -18.36
N GLU A 80 -36.49 -11.68 -18.74
CA GLU A 80 -35.98 -11.15 -20.01
C GLU A 80 -34.44 -11.17 -20.09
N LEU A 81 -33.77 -10.88 -19.00
CA LEU A 81 -32.28 -10.93 -18.91
C LEU A 81 -31.78 -12.37 -19.01
N ASP A 82 -32.46 -13.32 -18.35
CA ASP A 82 -32.06 -14.73 -18.42
C ASP A 82 -32.24 -15.27 -19.85
N GLU A 83 -33.30 -14.89 -20.53
CA GLU A 83 -33.53 -15.23 -21.96
C GLU A 83 -32.44 -14.61 -22.87
N MET A 84 -32.00 -13.38 -22.56
CA MET A 84 -30.90 -12.76 -23.30
C MET A 84 -29.56 -13.45 -23.04
N VAL A 85 -29.32 -13.91 -21.80
CA VAL A 85 -28.14 -14.67 -21.45
C VAL A 85 -28.12 -16.02 -22.13
N GLU A 86 -29.24 -16.73 -22.22
CA GLU A 86 -29.34 -18.00 -22.96
C GLU A 86 -29.03 -17.85 -24.45
N ARG A 87 -29.53 -16.75 -25.06
CA ARG A 87 -29.31 -16.51 -26.51
C ARG A 87 -27.96 -15.95 -26.88
N HIS A 88 -27.37 -15.15 -26.02
CA HIS A 88 -26.19 -14.33 -26.32
C HIS A 88 -25.07 -14.47 -25.28
N GLY A 89 -25.25 -15.31 -24.26
CA GLY A 89 -24.25 -15.50 -23.22
C GLY A 89 -23.02 -16.23 -23.72
N ASP A 90 -21.90 -15.58 -23.58
CA ASP A 90 -20.59 -16.22 -23.81
C ASP A 90 -19.97 -16.66 -22.47
N GLU A 91 -19.17 -17.70 -22.50
CA GLU A 91 -18.35 -18.06 -21.35
C GLU A 91 -17.37 -16.93 -20.99
N ARG A 92 -17.16 -16.77 -19.70
CA ARG A 92 -16.28 -15.72 -19.20
C ARG A 92 -14.85 -15.96 -19.71
N ARG A 93 -14.31 -15.03 -20.49
CA ARG A 93 -12.93 -15.09 -21.03
C ARG A 93 -11.86 -14.75 -20.02
N SER A 94 -12.22 -14.04 -18.93
CA SER A 94 -11.31 -13.64 -17.87
C SER A 94 -11.43 -14.57 -16.69
N GLU A 95 -10.33 -15.13 -16.22
CA GLU A 95 -10.29 -15.93 -15.00
C GLU A 95 -10.50 -15.04 -13.77
N ILE A 96 -11.33 -15.49 -12.83
CA ILE A 96 -11.43 -14.85 -11.51
C ILE A 96 -10.32 -15.41 -10.65
N ASN A 97 -9.23 -14.68 -10.58
CA ASN A 97 -8.16 -15.04 -9.67
C ASN A 97 -8.52 -14.55 -8.26
N LYS A 98 -8.53 -15.45 -7.27
CA LYS A 98 -8.78 -15.13 -5.87
C LYS A 98 -7.56 -14.47 -5.20
N MET A 99 -6.68 -13.84 -5.98
CA MET A 99 -5.61 -13.05 -5.39
C MET A 99 -6.19 -11.92 -4.55
N PRO A 100 -5.67 -11.69 -3.36
CA PRO A 100 -6.07 -10.54 -2.55
C PRO A 100 -5.84 -9.25 -3.36
N LEU A 101 -6.84 -8.38 -3.37
CA LEU A 101 -6.86 -7.10 -4.09
C LEU A 101 -5.78 -6.10 -3.64
N SER A 102 -5.07 -6.39 -2.57
CA SER A 102 -3.90 -5.65 -2.10
C SER A 102 -2.62 -6.35 -2.55
N MET A 103 -2.28 -6.23 -3.82
CA MET A 103 -0.87 -6.38 -4.21
C MET A 103 -0.11 -5.21 -3.58
N ASP A 104 0.67 -5.49 -2.56
CA ASP A 104 1.61 -4.51 -2.06
C ASP A 104 2.59 -4.16 -3.19
N ARG A 105 2.97 -2.88 -3.29
CA ARG A 105 3.97 -2.46 -4.29
C ARG A 105 5.25 -3.28 -4.21
N GLU A 106 5.54 -3.82 -3.04
CA GLU A 106 6.69 -4.67 -2.76
C GLU A 106 6.64 -6.01 -3.51
N ASP A 107 5.44 -6.56 -3.75
CA ASP A 107 5.26 -7.83 -4.47
C ASP A 107 5.58 -7.71 -5.97
N LEU A 108 5.43 -6.50 -6.52
CA LEU A 108 5.75 -6.18 -7.92
C LEU A 108 7.24 -5.93 -8.16
N ILE A 109 8.04 -5.78 -7.08
CA ILE A 109 9.44 -5.46 -7.18
C ILE A 109 10.26 -6.74 -7.23
N GLU A 110 11.05 -6.86 -8.27
CA GLU A 110 11.98 -7.96 -8.43
C GLU A 110 13.11 -7.86 -7.38
N GLU A 111 13.42 -8.99 -6.75
CA GLU A 111 14.50 -9.06 -5.78
C GLU A 111 15.84 -9.11 -6.49
N ARG A 112 16.60 -8.03 -6.37
CA ARG A 112 17.94 -7.87 -6.98
C ARG A 112 18.93 -7.37 -5.97
N ALA A 113 20.19 -7.81 -6.11
CA ALA A 113 21.28 -7.25 -5.35
C ALA A 113 21.62 -5.84 -5.87
N ILE A 114 21.60 -4.86 -4.97
CA ILE A 114 21.87 -3.46 -5.25
C ILE A 114 23.01 -2.93 -4.38
N ALA A 115 23.77 -2.02 -4.94
CA ALA A 115 24.78 -1.24 -4.21
C ALA A 115 24.24 0.18 -3.99
N ILE A 116 24.12 0.58 -2.74
CA ILE A 116 23.70 1.91 -2.32
C ILE A 116 24.93 2.73 -2.02
N THR A 117 25.04 3.90 -2.63
CA THR A 117 26.11 4.84 -2.39
C THR A 117 25.57 6.08 -1.69
N LEU A 118 26.20 6.47 -0.60
CA LEU A 118 25.97 7.73 0.12
C LEU A 118 27.20 8.61 -0.05
N THR A 119 27.01 9.90 -0.30
CA THR A 119 28.06 10.91 -0.36
C THR A 119 28.05 11.81 0.88
N ASP A 120 29.15 12.52 1.13
CA ASP A 120 29.29 13.44 2.26
C ASP A 120 28.25 14.57 2.23
N ASP A 121 27.84 14.98 1.03
CA ASP A 121 26.74 15.95 0.80
C ASP A 121 25.33 15.35 0.96
N ASN A 122 25.18 14.16 1.53
CA ASN A 122 23.91 13.46 1.72
C ASN A 122 23.17 13.12 0.42
N TYR A 123 23.86 12.89 -0.70
CA TYR A 123 23.25 12.32 -1.90
C TYR A 123 23.29 10.80 -1.84
N ILE A 124 22.15 10.19 -2.14
CA ILE A 124 21.95 8.74 -2.13
C ILE A 124 21.43 8.24 -3.47
N ARG A 125 21.88 7.05 -3.85
CA ARG A 125 21.39 6.33 -5.04
C ARG A 125 21.61 4.84 -4.88
N HIS A 126 20.88 4.05 -5.64
CA HIS A 126 21.20 2.64 -5.78
C HIS A 126 21.59 2.29 -7.22
N VAL A 127 22.44 1.32 -7.37
CA VAL A 127 22.90 0.77 -8.66
C VAL A 127 22.85 -0.75 -8.56
N PRO A 128 22.28 -1.48 -9.54
CA PRO A 128 22.35 -2.94 -9.55
C PRO A 128 23.79 -3.43 -9.52
N VAL A 129 24.09 -4.41 -8.66
CA VAL A 129 25.46 -4.95 -8.52
C VAL A 129 26.01 -5.52 -9.82
N GLU A 130 25.15 -6.03 -10.68
CA GLU A 130 25.49 -6.54 -12.02
C GLU A 130 26.18 -5.48 -12.92
N THR A 131 25.97 -4.20 -12.63
CA THR A 131 26.59 -3.09 -13.37
C THR A 131 28.10 -3.00 -13.09
N PHE A 132 28.57 -3.59 -11.98
CA PHE A 132 29.98 -3.64 -11.62
C PHE A 132 30.61 -4.91 -12.18
N ARG A 133 31.30 -4.76 -13.33
CA ARG A 133 31.98 -5.89 -13.95
C ARG A 133 33.23 -6.29 -13.16
N ILE A 134 33.44 -7.60 -13.00
CA ILE A 134 34.67 -8.15 -12.44
C ILE A 134 35.82 -7.77 -13.36
N GLN A 135 36.88 -7.19 -12.83
CA GLN A 135 38.08 -6.85 -13.57
C GLN A 135 39.23 -7.83 -13.26
N ASN A 136 39.91 -8.25 -14.31
CA ASN A 136 41.10 -9.08 -14.18
C ASN A 136 42.34 -8.25 -13.76
N ARG A 137 43.42 -8.92 -13.33
CA ARG A 137 44.68 -8.28 -13.02
C ARG A 137 45.15 -7.39 -14.17
N GLY A 138 45.53 -6.12 -13.86
CA GLY A 138 45.95 -5.14 -14.86
C GLY A 138 44.86 -4.29 -15.49
N GLY A 139 43.62 -4.45 -15.08
CA GLY A 139 42.51 -3.56 -15.50
C GLY A 139 42.68 -2.14 -14.92
N LYS A 140 42.20 -1.12 -15.67
CA LYS A 140 42.29 0.30 -15.27
C LYS A 140 41.34 0.72 -14.12
N GLY A 141 40.64 -0.21 -13.50
CA GLY A 141 39.59 0.12 -12.54
C GLY A 141 38.35 0.77 -13.16
N LEU A 142 37.25 0.81 -12.42
CA LEU A 142 36.02 1.49 -12.82
C LEU A 142 35.74 2.62 -11.82
N LYS A 143 35.48 3.83 -12.30
CA LYS A 143 34.97 4.89 -11.43
C LYS A 143 33.60 4.47 -10.88
N GLY A 144 33.49 4.25 -9.58
CA GLY A 144 32.26 3.83 -8.91
C GLY A 144 31.27 4.99 -8.75
N VAL A 145 31.76 6.20 -8.56
CA VAL A 145 30.96 7.41 -8.30
C VAL A 145 31.55 8.58 -9.06
N ALA A 146 30.73 9.37 -9.71
CA ALA A 146 31.11 10.71 -10.15
C ALA A 146 30.51 11.71 -9.16
N THR A 147 31.37 12.35 -8.41
CA THR A 147 31.02 13.42 -7.47
C THR A 147 31.38 14.77 -8.06
N LYS A 148 30.84 15.85 -7.53
CA LYS A 148 31.36 17.19 -7.77
C LYS A 148 32.75 17.30 -7.16
N ASP A 149 33.53 18.31 -7.55
CA ASP A 149 34.92 18.48 -7.16
C ASP A 149 35.18 18.56 -5.65
N GLU A 150 34.13 18.83 -4.84
CA GLU A 150 34.20 18.94 -3.37
C GLU A 150 33.44 17.82 -2.63
N ASP A 151 32.69 16.94 -3.31
CA ASP A 151 31.88 15.86 -2.69
C ASP A 151 32.62 14.53 -2.79
N SER A 152 32.62 13.73 -1.75
CA SER A 152 33.27 12.42 -1.70
C SER A 152 32.28 11.31 -1.31
N PRO A 153 32.49 10.06 -1.75
CA PRO A 153 31.66 8.95 -1.31
C PRO A 153 31.98 8.62 0.16
N GLN A 154 30.98 8.77 1.02
CA GLN A 154 31.08 8.44 2.45
C GLN A 154 31.00 6.93 2.68
N SER A 155 30.00 6.26 2.07
CA SER A 155 29.79 4.83 2.25
C SER A 155 29.20 4.16 1.01
N ILE A 156 29.55 2.88 0.84
CA ILE A 156 28.94 1.99 -0.16
C ILE A 156 28.44 0.75 0.57
N ILE A 157 27.17 0.44 0.42
CA ILE A 157 26.49 -0.63 1.12
C ILE A 157 25.82 -1.54 0.08
N THR A 158 25.97 -2.83 0.23
CA THR A 158 25.29 -3.83 -0.60
C THR A 158 24.14 -4.45 0.15
N CYS A 159 22.99 -4.55 -0.51
CA CYS A 159 21.78 -5.16 0.05
C CYS A 159 20.88 -5.67 -1.08
N PHE A 160 19.77 -6.30 -0.73
CA PHE A 160 18.73 -6.66 -1.68
C PHE A 160 17.70 -5.54 -1.80
N SER A 161 17.01 -5.48 -2.94
CA SER A 161 16.00 -4.43 -3.22
C SER A 161 14.87 -4.42 -2.20
N LYS A 162 14.51 -5.57 -1.62
CA LYS A 162 13.43 -5.70 -0.62
C LYS A 162 13.89 -5.50 0.82
N ASP A 163 15.19 -5.31 1.04
CA ASP A 163 15.72 -5.08 2.38
C ASP A 163 15.24 -3.76 2.97
N ARG A 164 15.21 -3.74 4.28
CA ARG A 164 14.90 -2.54 5.05
C ARG A 164 16.14 -1.80 5.43
N LEU A 165 16.17 -0.51 5.21
CA LEU A 165 17.28 0.36 5.59
C LEU A 165 16.91 1.14 6.84
N LEU A 166 17.79 1.12 7.83
CA LEU A 166 17.77 2.02 8.98
C LEU A 166 18.83 3.08 8.77
N ILE A 167 18.41 4.33 8.69
CA ILE A 167 19.27 5.48 8.45
C ILE A 167 19.39 6.26 9.75
N PHE A 168 20.60 6.40 10.25
CA PHE A 168 20.92 7.06 11.52
C PHE A 168 21.61 8.38 11.29
N THR A 169 21.25 9.38 12.11
CA THR A 169 21.78 10.73 12.02
C THR A 169 22.62 11.08 13.23
N ASP A 170 23.46 12.08 13.09
CA ASP A 170 24.33 12.62 14.14
C ASP A 170 23.55 13.13 15.37
N LEU A 171 22.32 13.59 15.17
CA LEU A 171 21.42 14.01 16.24
C LEU A 171 20.73 12.84 16.98
N GLY A 172 21.11 11.58 16.66
CA GLY A 172 20.57 10.39 17.32
C GLY A 172 19.15 10.02 16.90
N ARG A 173 18.72 10.42 15.71
CA ARG A 173 17.45 10.00 15.11
C ARG A 173 17.67 8.82 14.19
N VAL A 174 16.59 8.06 13.97
CA VAL A 174 16.56 6.92 13.03
C VAL A 174 15.36 7.02 12.12
N TYR A 175 15.58 6.76 10.85
CA TYR A 175 14.58 6.73 9.81
C TYR A 175 14.54 5.36 9.16
N GLY A 176 13.35 4.88 8.80
CA GLY A 176 13.17 3.60 8.12
C GLY A 176 12.74 3.81 6.68
N LEU A 177 13.46 3.19 5.74
CA LEU A 177 13.19 3.23 4.31
C LEU A 177 13.32 1.82 3.73
N LYS A 178 12.62 1.51 2.66
CA LYS A 178 12.86 0.29 1.89
C LYS A 178 13.94 0.55 0.84
N ALA A 179 14.81 -0.41 0.59
CA ALA A 179 15.94 -0.22 -0.32
C ALA A 179 15.50 0.14 -1.76
N TRP A 180 14.39 -0.41 -2.25
CA TRP A 180 13.83 -0.09 -3.56
C TRP A 180 13.25 1.32 -3.68
N GLU A 181 12.99 2.00 -2.57
CA GLU A 181 12.48 3.38 -2.57
C GLU A 181 13.56 4.41 -2.91
N ILE A 182 14.82 4.02 -2.80
CA ILE A 182 15.95 4.85 -3.25
C ILE A 182 15.94 4.88 -4.78
N PRO A 183 16.02 6.05 -5.42
CA PRO A 183 16.05 6.14 -6.87
C PRO A 183 17.23 5.40 -7.49
N GLN A 184 16.96 4.66 -8.58
CA GLN A 184 18.01 4.03 -9.36
C GLN A 184 18.80 5.10 -10.11
N GLY A 185 20.11 5.03 -9.98
CA GLY A 185 21.03 5.91 -10.70
C GLY A 185 21.98 5.16 -11.61
N SER A 186 22.58 5.86 -12.57
CA SER A 186 23.76 5.35 -13.27
C SER A 186 25.00 5.45 -12.36
N ARG A 187 26.07 4.73 -12.69
CA ARG A 187 27.34 4.83 -11.93
C ARG A 187 27.89 6.26 -11.86
N GLN A 188 27.57 7.09 -12.84
CA GLN A 188 28.07 8.47 -12.94
C GLN A 188 27.04 9.52 -12.51
N SER A 189 25.83 9.14 -12.12
CA SER A 189 24.82 10.10 -11.65
C SER A 189 25.14 10.54 -10.23
N ARG A 190 24.76 11.76 -9.88
CA ARG A 190 24.92 12.29 -8.51
C ARG A 190 23.98 11.60 -7.51
N GLY A 191 22.82 11.11 -7.96
CA GLY A 191 21.77 10.61 -7.10
C GLY A 191 20.79 11.68 -6.64
N THR A 192 19.98 11.35 -5.64
CA THR A 192 18.97 12.23 -5.05
C THR A 192 19.38 12.61 -3.64
N HIS A 193 19.16 13.86 -3.27
CA HIS A 193 19.41 14.28 -1.90
C HIS A 193 18.45 13.59 -0.95
N ILE A 194 18.95 13.05 0.15
CA ILE A 194 18.19 12.18 1.07
C ILE A 194 16.99 12.88 1.72
N ARG A 195 17.00 14.22 1.84
CA ARG A 195 15.85 15.01 2.29
C ARG A 195 14.59 14.82 1.46
N ASN A 196 14.76 14.46 0.18
CA ASN A 196 13.61 14.20 -0.69
C ASN A 196 12.94 12.84 -0.41
N LEU A 197 13.65 11.95 0.31
CA LEU A 197 13.20 10.61 0.64
C LEU A 197 12.72 10.50 2.10
N LEU A 198 13.30 11.29 3.00
CA LEU A 198 12.99 11.28 4.42
C LEU A 198 12.14 12.48 4.80
N GLU A 199 11.10 12.23 5.56
CA GLU A 199 10.25 13.28 6.11
C GLU A 199 10.88 13.86 7.39
N ASN A 200 10.76 15.15 7.61
CA ASN A 200 11.20 15.84 8.83
C ASN A 200 12.71 15.77 9.15
N LEU A 201 13.57 15.61 8.13
CA LEU A 201 15.02 15.76 8.33
C LEU A 201 15.36 17.24 8.53
N GLN A 202 16.11 17.56 9.59
CA GLN A 202 16.49 18.95 9.91
C GLN A 202 17.64 19.43 8.99
N ASP A 203 17.78 20.76 8.87
CA ASP A 203 18.77 21.35 7.94
C ASP A 203 20.23 21.04 8.31
N GLU A 204 20.52 20.90 9.58
CA GLU A 204 21.85 20.63 10.12
C GLU A 204 22.09 19.14 10.46
N GLU A 205 21.13 18.26 10.10
CA GLU A 205 21.19 16.84 10.42
C GLU A 205 21.96 16.07 9.35
N ASN A 206 23.05 15.43 9.73
CA ASN A 206 23.90 14.63 8.85
C ASN A 206 23.68 13.14 9.06
N ILE A 207 23.78 12.38 7.97
CA ILE A 207 23.69 10.92 8.06
C ILE A 207 25.04 10.36 8.47
N VAL A 208 25.00 9.52 9.48
CA VAL A 208 26.19 8.89 10.05
C VAL A 208 26.32 7.45 9.58
N SER A 209 25.22 6.71 9.58
CA SER A 209 25.23 5.29 9.26
C SER A 209 23.93 4.86 8.58
N ILE A 210 24.05 3.96 7.62
CA ILE A 210 22.92 3.26 6.97
C ILE A 210 23.13 1.77 7.20
N LEU A 211 22.17 1.12 7.85
CA LEU A 211 22.20 -0.31 8.10
C LEU A 211 21.12 -1.02 7.28
N PRO A 212 21.50 -1.91 6.37
CA PRO A 212 20.55 -2.80 5.71
C PRO A 212 20.15 -3.93 6.67
N ILE A 213 18.87 -4.18 6.78
CA ILE A 213 18.31 -5.32 7.51
C ILE A 213 17.57 -6.17 6.50
N SER A 214 18.01 -7.43 6.35
CA SER A 214 17.37 -8.34 5.42
C SER A 214 15.91 -8.58 5.77
N LYS A 215 15.08 -8.80 4.75
CA LYS A 215 13.66 -9.10 4.94
C LYS A 215 13.47 -10.32 5.85
N GLU A 216 14.26 -11.35 5.65
CA GLU A 216 14.23 -12.58 6.45
C GLU A 216 14.45 -12.29 7.94
N LEU A 217 15.43 -11.45 8.26
CA LEU A 217 15.71 -11.04 9.64
C LEU A 217 14.60 -10.22 10.25
N VAL A 218 13.98 -9.34 9.47
CA VAL A 218 12.80 -8.56 9.90
C VAL A 218 11.64 -9.49 10.24
N ASP A 219 11.40 -10.49 9.40
CA ASP A 219 10.32 -11.46 9.59
C ASP A 219 10.60 -12.35 10.81
N GLU A 220 11.82 -12.85 10.98
CA GLU A 220 12.25 -13.63 12.13
C GLU A 220 12.06 -12.86 13.45
N VAL A 221 12.54 -11.62 13.52
CA VAL A 221 12.41 -10.77 14.71
C VAL A 221 10.94 -10.42 14.97
N THR A 222 10.15 -10.23 13.92
CA THR A 222 8.72 -9.95 14.04
C THR A 222 7.99 -11.15 14.61
N GLU A 223 8.30 -12.34 14.17
CA GLU A 223 7.71 -13.57 14.69
C GLU A 223 8.10 -13.84 16.14
N LYS A 224 9.39 -13.76 16.45
CA LYS A 224 9.92 -14.04 17.78
C LYS A 224 9.51 -13.01 18.84
N CYS A 225 9.41 -11.74 18.46
CA CYS A 225 9.25 -10.68 19.47
C CYS A 225 7.94 -9.92 19.37
N LEU A 226 7.38 -9.71 18.16
CA LEU A 226 6.26 -8.79 17.98
C LEU A 226 4.90 -9.46 17.87
N LYS A 227 4.84 -10.73 17.43
CA LYS A 227 3.60 -11.50 17.33
C LYS A 227 3.18 -12.15 18.66
N ILE A 228 4.08 -12.22 19.66
CA ILE A 228 3.78 -12.78 20.98
C ILE A 228 2.87 -11.82 21.75
N LYS A 229 1.73 -12.32 22.18
CA LYS A 229 0.85 -11.62 23.13
C LYS A 229 1.49 -11.67 24.51
N LEU A 230 1.88 -10.52 25.04
CA LEU A 230 2.44 -10.38 26.39
C LEU A 230 1.31 -10.10 27.38
N GLU A 231 1.39 -10.70 28.56
CA GLU A 231 0.57 -10.31 29.70
C GLU A 231 1.05 -8.98 30.31
N GLU A 232 0.18 -8.25 31.02
CA GLU A 232 0.54 -6.97 31.62
C GLU A 232 1.75 -7.12 32.56
N GLY A 233 2.87 -6.50 32.19
CA GLY A 233 4.11 -6.51 32.99
C GLY A 233 5.25 -7.38 32.45
N GLU A 234 5.01 -8.24 31.47
CA GLU A 234 6.04 -9.05 30.86
C GLU A 234 6.89 -8.24 29.87
N LYS A 235 8.21 -8.45 29.93
CA LYS A 235 9.15 -7.90 28.95
C LYS A 235 9.21 -8.81 27.72
N ARG A 236 9.30 -8.19 26.54
CA ARG A 236 9.48 -8.95 25.30
C ARG A 236 10.76 -9.77 25.34
N PRO A 237 10.74 -11.00 24.80
CA PRO A 237 11.94 -11.81 24.69
C PRO A 237 12.95 -11.08 23.78
N PRO A 238 14.28 -11.20 24.05
CA PRO A 238 15.29 -10.62 23.19
C PRO A 238 15.29 -11.31 21.81
N SER A 239 15.55 -10.51 20.76
CA SER A 239 15.63 -11.04 19.40
C SER A 239 16.91 -11.86 19.16
N GLY A 240 17.94 -11.64 19.96
CA GLY A 240 19.30 -12.15 19.76
C GLY A 240 20.16 -11.26 18.87
N TYR A 241 19.55 -10.26 18.23
CA TYR A 241 20.25 -9.27 17.40
C TYR A 241 20.15 -7.88 18.04
N PHE A 242 21.27 -7.19 18.09
CA PHE A 242 21.38 -5.90 18.76
C PHE A 242 21.96 -4.84 17.84
N LEU A 243 21.60 -3.60 18.11
CA LEU A 243 22.24 -2.42 17.53
C LEU A 243 23.12 -1.77 18.59
N LEU A 244 24.38 -1.58 18.24
CA LEU A 244 25.35 -0.88 19.04
C LEU A 244 25.53 0.55 18.52
N PHE A 245 25.30 1.50 19.38
CA PHE A 245 25.45 2.92 19.12
C PHE A 245 26.67 3.44 19.82
N ALA A 246 27.48 4.21 19.13
CA ALA A 246 28.61 4.86 19.74
C ALA A 246 28.65 6.36 19.49
N THR A 247 28.92 7.10 20.53
CA THR A 247 28.88 8.54 20.49
C THR A 247 30.31 9.12 20.52
N LYS A 248 30.43 10.35 20.06
CA LYS A 248 31.67 11.10 19.98
C LYS A 248 32.41 11.23 21.35
N LEU A 249 31.68 11.28 22.43
CA LEU A 249 32.22 11.41 23.78
C LEU A 249 32.50 10.06 24.47
N GLY A 250 32.48 8.95 23.73
CA GLY A 250 32.85 7.62 24.22
C GLY A 250 31.77 6.84 24.92
N LEU A 251 30.53 7.24 24.78
CA LEU A 251 29.40 6.45 25.24
C LEU A 251 29.08 5.34 24.23
N ILE A 252 28.69 4.18 24.75
CA ILE A 252 28.19 3.06 23.98
C ILE A 252 26.84 2.65 24.52
N LYS A 253 25.95 2.23 23.61
CA LYS A 253 24.63 1.76 23.93
C LYS A 253 24.31 0.51 23.13
N LYS A 254 23.73 -0.49 23.78
CA LYS A 254 23.18 -1.70 23.16
C LYS A 254 21.67 -1.68 23.25
N THR A 255 21.00 -1.87 22.13
CA THR A 255 19.54 -1.94 22.06
C THR A 255 19.12 -3.10 21.18
N ASP A 256 18.07 -3.78 21.55
CA ASP A 256 17.54 -4.90 20.78
C ASP A 256 16.94 -4.44 19.44
N LEU A 257 17.15 -5.21 18.38
CA LEU A 257 16.72 -4.89 17.02
C LEU A 257 15.19 -4.76 16.90
N HIS A 258 14.42 -5.49 17.72
CA HIS A 258 12.95 -5.44 17.67
C HIS A 258 12.38 -4.01 17.88
N GLU A 259 13.12 -3.14 18.60
CA GLU A 259 12.73 -1.73 18.83
C GLU A 259 12.74 -0.90 17.54
N TYR A 260 13.46 -1.38 16.50
CA TYR A 260 13.70 -0.66 15.24
C TYR A 260 12.99 -1.26 14.02
N VAL A 261 12.42 -2.44 14.14
CA VAL A 261 11.71 -3.11 13.02
C VAL A 261 10.55 -2.26 12.47
N ARG A 262 9.87 -1.48 13.32
CA ARG A 262 8.72 -0.64 12.92
C ARG A 262 9.05 0.86 12.90
N ILE A 263 10.15 1.24 12.30
CA ILE A 263 10.51 2.66 12.10
C ILE A 263 10.01 3.10 10.72
N ASN A 264 9.35 4.24 10.65
CA ASN A 264 8.82 4.83 9.44
C ASN A 264 9.70 5.98 8.94
N ARG A 265 9.38 6.56 7.79
CA ARG A 265 10.07 7.71 7.17
C ARG A 265 10.05 8.99 8.01
N ASN A 266 9.08 9.14 8.91
CA ASN A 266 8.94 10.32 9.78
C ASN A 266 10.03 10.40 10.85
N GLY A 267 10.81 9.32 11.02
CA GLY A 267 11.87 9.24 11.97
C GLY A 267 11.43 9.11 13.44
N LYS A 268 12.32 8.58 14.25
CA LYS A 268 12.15 8.48 15.72
C LYS A 268 13.49 8.71 16.39
N TYR A 269 13.49 9.07 17.66
CA TYR A 269 14.70 9.12 18.45
C TYR A 269 15.23 7.70 18.70
N ALA A 270 16.47 7.45 18.31
CA ALA A 270 17.21 6.21 18.56
C ALA A 270 18.06 6.28 19.79
N LEU A 271 18.54 7.47 20.15
CA LEU A 271 19.42 7.75 21.27
C LEU A 271 19.07 9.12 21.86
N ARG A 272 19.18 9.24 23.18
CA ARG A 272 19.14 10.53 23.86
C ARG A 272 20.52 10.80 24.46
N PHE A 273 21.16 11.86 24.01
CA PHE A 273 22.48 12.23 24.52
C PHE A 273 22.39 12.64 25.99
N LYS A 274 23.35 12.15 26.79
CA LYS A 274 23.48 12.51 28.20
C LYS A 274 24.35 13.73 28.41
N LEU A 275 25.22 13.98 27.46
CA LEU A 275 26.23 15.04 27.52
C LEU A 275 25.90 16.09 26.46
N GLU A 276 26.13 17.33 26.81
CA GLU A 276 26.04 18.44 25.86
C GLU A 276 27.15 18.32 24.80
N ASN A 277 26.82 18.68 23.56
CA ASN A 277 27.74 18.59 22.40
C ASN A 277 28.19 17.17 22.05
N ASP A 278 27.46 16.13 22.48
CA ASP A 278 27.68 14.76 22.01
C ASP A 278 26.95 14.54 20.69
N SER A 279 27.47 13.65 19.86
CA SER A 279 26.86 13.27 18.59
C SER A 279 27.06 11.78 18.34
N LEU A 280 26.19 11.19 17.54
CA LEU A 280 26.34 9.82 17.10
C LEU A 280 27.50 9.73 16.09
N VAL A 281 28.37 8.74 16.25
CA VAL A 281 29.51 8.53 15.34
C VAL A 281 29.29 7.29 14.47
N ASN A 282 28.74 6.23 15.05
CA ASN A 282 28.52 5.00 14.29
C ASN A 282 27.43 4.14 14.94
N VAL A 283 26.75 3.37 14.09
CA VAL A 283 25.80 2.33 14.52
C VAL A 283 26.11 1.06 13.76
N GLN A 284 26.17 -0.06 14.46
CA GLN A 284 26.43 -1.37 13.86
C GLN A 284 25.53 -2.44 14.44
N GLN A 285 25.19 -3.43 13.63
CA GLN A 285 24.51 -4.63 14.08
C GLN A 285 25.51 -5.59 14.73
N SER A 286 25.10 -6.24 15.81
CA SER A 286 25.94 -7.16 16.58
C SER A 286 25.10 -8.25 17.24
N VAL A 287 25.76 -9.34 17.57
CA VAL A 287 25.21 -10.42 18.41
C VAL A 287 26.00 -10.48 19.74
N ASP A 288 25.48 -11.17 20.74
CA ASP A 288 26.11 -11.24 22.07
C ASP A 288 27.51 -11.84 22.06
N SER A 289 27.81 -12.70 21.09
CA SER A 289 29.14 -13.34 20.96
C SER A 289 30.23 -12.44 20.41
N ASP A 290 29.90 -11.28 19.84
CA ASP A 290 30.83 -10.42 19.15
C ASP A 290 31.73 -9.65 20.10
N ASP A 291 32.94 -9.35 19.63
CA ASP A 291 33.89 -8.46 20.31
C ASP A 291 33.76 -7.03 19.77
N VAL A 292 33.60 -6.09 20.68
CA VAL A 292 33.53 -4.66 20.37
C VAL A 292 34.84 -4.00 20.60
N VAL A 293 35.33 -3.29 19.59
CA VAL A 293 36.57 -2.49 19.68
C VAL A 293 36.27 -1.02 19.49
N MET A 294 36.56 -0.20 20.45
CA MET A 294 36.44 1.27 20.38
C MET A 294 37.85 1.89 20.34
N ILE A 295 38.08 2.78 19.38
CA ILE A 295 39.36 3.45 19.18
C ILE A 295 39.15 4.96 19.26
N SER A 296 39.94 5.63 20.09
CA SER A 296 39.96 7.09 20.21
C SER A 296 40.86 7.74 19.16
N THR A 297 40.63 9.01 18.85
CA THR A 297 41.53 9.81 17.99
C THR A 297 42.95 9.94 18.56
N THR A 298 43.10 9.77 19.86
CA THR A 298 44.39 9.80 20.57
C THR A 298 45.11 8.46 20.57
N GLY A 299 44.59 7.44 19.87
CA GLY A 299 45.22 6.13 19.73
C GLY A 299 44.91 5.14 20.86
N TYR A 300 44.10 5.49 21.84
CA TYR A 300 43.64 4.53 22.84
C TYR A 300 42.59 3.62 22.28
N ALA A 301 42.73 2.31 22.55
CA ALA A 301 41.73 1.31 22.15
C ALA A 301 41.22 0.54 23.36
N SER A 302 39.94 0.23 23.35
CA SER A 302 39.27 -0.63 24.33
C SER A 302 38.56 -1.77 23.61
N ARG A 303 38.80 -3.02 24.06
CA ARG A 303 38.13 -4.23 23.53
C ARG A 303 37.35 -4.90 24.64
N PHE A 304 36.11 -5.24 24.39
CA PHE A 304 35.22 -5.95 25.31
C PHE A 304 34.16 -6.72 24.54
N LYS A 305 33.52 -7.70 25.18
CA LYS A 305 32.44 -8.46 24.56
C LYS A 305 31.15 -7.68 24.54
N CYS A 306 30.32 -7.90 23.52
CA CYS A 306 29.01 -7.29 23.38
C CYS A 306 28.06 -7.67 24.56
N ASP A 307 28.21 -8.86 25.09
CA ASP A 307 27.49 -9.36 26.27
C ASP A 307 27.73 -8.49 27.54
N ALA A 308 28.92 -7.95 27.71
CA ALA A 308 29.25 -7.05 28.83
C ALA A 308 28.43 -5.75 28.85
N ILE A 309 27.80 -5.38 27.73
CA ILE A 309 26.99 -4.17 27.62
C ILE A 309 25.54 -4.52 27.93
N ARG A 310 24.97 -3.87 28.97
CA ARG A 310 23.57 -4.03 29.32
C ARG A 310 22.65 -3.55 28.19
N THR A 311 21.73 -4.39 27.76
CA THR A 311 20.67 -4.01 26.80
C THR A 311 19.77 -2.94 27.41
N SER A 312 19.50 -1.91 26.65
CA SER A 312 18.72 -0.75 27.06
C SER A 312 17.67 -0.38 26.03
N GLY A 313 16.62 0.30 26.46
CA GLY A 313 15.52 0.72 25.57
C GLY A 313 15.98 1.80 24.56
N ARG A 314 15.18 2.02 23.54
CA ARG A 314 15.51 2.88 22.39
C ARG A 314 15.97 4.30 22.77
N VAL A 315 15.35 4.95 23.72
CA VAL A 315 15.60 6.37 24.06
C VAL A 315 16.67 6.55 25.14
N SER A 316 17.30 5.49 25.63
CA SER A 316 18.32 5.58 26.68
C SER A 316 19.65 6.19 26.17
N GLY A 317 20.43 6.76 27.06
CA GLY A 317 21.64 7.51 26.72
C GLY A 317 22.97 6.71 26.81
N GLY A 318 22.92 5.36 26.96
CA GLY A 318 24.13 4.52 26.98
C GLY A 318 24.97 4.59 28.25
N VAL A 319 26.14 3.91 28.20
CA VAL A 319 27.16 3.83 29.24
C VAL A 319 28.57 4.19 28.67
N TYR A 320 29.51 4.50 29.51
CA TYR A 320 30.87 4.76 29.02
C TYR A 320 31.52 3.45 28.53
N GLY A 321 31.88 3.39 27.24
CA GLY A 321 32.68 2.31 26.66
C GLY A 321 34.18 2.60 26.72
N ILE A 322 34.58 3.86 26.54
CA ILE A 322 35.93 4.33 26.70
C ILE A 322 35.91 5.74 27.34
N LYS A 323 36.79 5.99 28.32
CA LYS A 323 37.00 7.32 28.89
C LYS A 323 38.11 8.01 28.13
N VAL A 324 37.80 9.02 27.36
CA VAL A 324 38.77 9.77 26.58
C VAL A 324 39.02 11.11 27.23
N ALA A 325 40.27 11.42 27.54
CA ALA A 325 40.66 12.67 28.20
C ALA A 325 40.36 13.91 27.32
N ASP A 326 40.48 13.78 25.99
CA ASP A 326 40.26 14.87 25.02
C ASP A 326 38.90 14.77 24.25
N ARG A 327 37.99 14.00 24.76
CA ARG A 327 36.58 13.95 24.32
C ARG A 327 36.34 13.77 22.81
N LYS A 328 37.20 13.04 22.10
CA LYS A 328 36.97 12.72 20.67
C LYS A 328 37.18 11.24 20.39
N LEU A 329 36.14 10.55 19.94
CA LEU A 329 36.19 9.22 19.36
C LEU A 329 36.35 9.29 17.85
N SER A 330 37.18 8.43 17.28
CA SER A 330 37.42 8.41 15.84
C SER A 330 36.74 7.23 15.13
N LEU A 331 36.71 6.06 15.78
CA LEU A 331 36.26 4.86 15.09
C LEU A 331 35.75 3.80 16.07
N ILE A 332 34.65 3.11 15.68
CA ILE A 332 34.25 1.87 16.29
C ILE A 332 34.37 0.78 15.25
N HIS A 333 35.08 -0.27 15.60
CA HIS A 333 35.16 -1.48 14.83
C HIS A 333 34.51 -2.60 15.63
N ILE A 334 33.51 -3.28 15.05
CA ILE A 334 33.03 -4.55 15.57
C ILE A 334 33.74 -5.60 14.73
N SER A 335 34.58 -6.42 15.36
CA SER A 335 35.14 -7.57 14.70
C SER A 335 34.29 -8.79 15.04
N GLU A 336 33.75 -9.45 14.03
CA GLU A 336 33.31 -10.83 14.18
C GLU A 336 34.54 -11.64 14.71
N PRO A 337 34.31 -12.62 15.61
CA PRO A 337 35.37 -13.53 15.98
C PRO A 337 35.85 -14.22 14.71
N THR A 338 36.98 -13.81 14.18
CA THR A 338 37.62 -14.44 13.02
C THR A 338 37.80 -15.91 13.39
N ARG A 339 36.98 -16.79 12.85
CA ARG A 339 37.33 -18.21 12.72
C ARG A 339 38.55 -18.25 11.80
N LEU A 340 39.72 -18.18 12.36
CA LEU A 340 40.93 -18.64 11.71
C LEU A 340 40.76 -20.15 11.50
N SER A 341 40.20 -20.53 10.38
CA SER A 341 40.34 -21.88 9.84
C SER A 341 41.75 -21.96 9.28
N TRP A 342 42.64 -22.62 10.00
CA TRP A 342 43.89 -23.14 9.46
C TRP A 342 43.57 -24.36 8.59
#